data_fab1b296748219f73b9bf68854c265ff
#
_entry.id   fab1b296748219f73b9bf68854c265ff
#
_cell.length_a   1.000
_cell.length_b   1.000
_cell.length_c   1.000
_cell.angle_alpha   90.00
_cell.angle_beta   90.00
_cell.angle_gamma   90.00
#
_symmetry.space_group_name_H-M   'P 1'
#
loop_
_entity.id
_entity.type
_entity.pdbx_description
1 polymer ?
#
loop_
_entity_poly.entity_id
_entity_poly.type
_entity_poly.pdbx_seq_one_letter_code
_entity_poly.pdbx_strand_id
1 'polypeptide(L)'
;DRDQVKADMIENRPVANMTQALQGAAPNVIIQQRNHNPNDNKTNFNIRGISTLNDNSPLFVIDGLVADGESFNKLNPMDIENISILKDAGTAAIYGSRSSNGVVVVTTKKGKKNQRPVVRLSGMIGWENPDILFSPVAGYQNATLRNLAETNAGNAPKYTPDQIRDLAAHQNEESWFFDQIMRTAMQQNYNLSVSGGSEHSTYMISMGYYDQESNYVGNDSFGVQRYNFRTSLSTELGRFKLTLSLIHISEPTRQAEIS
;
A
#
# COMPACT_ATOMS: atom_id res chain seq x y z
N ASP A 1 21.29 3.03 14.88
CA ASP A 1 19.92 3.40 15.29
C ASP A 1 18.93 2.42 14.64
N ARG A 2 18.05 1.84 15.41
CA ARG A 2 17.11 0.82 14.97
C ARG A 2 15.70 1.23 15.35
N ASP A 3 14.89 1.56 14.37
CA ASP A 3 13.46 1.79 14.59
C ASP A 3 12.71 0.46 14.49
N GLN A 4 11.79 0.22 15.41
CA GLN A 4 11.00 -0.98 15.45
C GLN A 4 9.50 -0.62 15.41
N VAL A 5 8.81 -1.14 14.41
CA VAL A 5 7.36 -1.03 14.24
C VAL A 5 6.74 -2.38 14.64
N LYS A 6 5.90 -2.37 15.67
CA LYS A 6 5.21 -3.58 16.15
C LYS A 6 3.92 -3.84 15.37
N ALA A 7 3.46 -5.07 15.42
CA ALA A 7 2.23 -5.53 14.76
C ALA A 7 1.00 -4.67 15.07
N ASP A 8 0.81 -4.27 16.32
CA ASP A 8 -0.34 -3.48 16.79
C ASP A 8 -0.47 -2.10 16.09
N MET A 9 0.66 -1.55 15.61
CA MET A 9 0.68 -0.28 14.88
C MET A 9 0.21 -0.39 13.42
N ILE A 10 0.21 -1.59 12.84
CA ILE A 10 -0.05 -1.82 11.43
C ILE A 10 -1.24 -2.74 11.14
N GLU A 11 -1.59 -3.67 12.05
CA GLU A 11 -2.64 -4.68 11.84
C GLU A 11 -4.02 -4.09 11.54
N ASN A 12 -4.35 -2.95 12.19
CA ASN A 12 -5.68 -2.34 12.12
C ASN A 12 -5.76 -1.19 11.11
N ARG A 13 -4.76 -1.05 10.24
CA ARG A 13 -4.78 -0.02 9.21
C ARG A 13 -5.48 -0.51 7.95
N PRO A 14 -6.52 0.18 7.47
CA PRO A 14 -7.23 -0.18 6.24
C PRO A 14 -6.45 0.27 5.00
N VAL A 15 -5.35 -0.41 4.69
CA VAL A 15 -4.46 -0.03 3.59
C VAL A 15 -4.17 -1.20 2.67
N ALA A 16 -4.02 -0.89 1.38
CA ALA A 16 -3.84 -1.88 0.32
C ALA A 16 -2.46 -2.55 0.35
N ASN A 17 -1.43 -1.83 0.84
CA ASN A 17 -0.06 -2.31 0.77
C ASN A 17 0.72 -2.04 2.07
N MET A 18 1.80 -2.82 2.26
CA MET A 18 2.63 -2.74 3.46
C MET A 18 3.35 -1.40 3.61
N THR A 19 3.74 -0.78 2.50
CA THR A 19 4.40 0.54 2.54
C THR A 19 3.47 1.61 3.09
N GLN A 20 2.19 1.60 2.70
CA GLN A 20 1.18 2.50 3.28
C GLN A 20 0.96 2.21 4.77
N ALA A 21 0.98 0.92 5.18
CA ALA A 21 0.86 0.56 6.59
C ALA A 21 1.99 1.14 7.45
N LEU A 22 3.18 1.35 6.88
CA LEU A 22 4.32 1.95 7.55
C LEU A 22 4.32 3.47 7.57
N GLN A 23 3.49 4.12 6.75
CA GLN A 23 3.46 5.58 6.67
C GLN A 23 3.08 6.18 8.04
N GLY A 24 3.95 7.03 8.58
CA GLY A 24 3.79 7.62 9.90
C GLY A 24 4.01 6.67 11.08
N ALA A 25 4.29 5.38 10.85
CA ALA A 25 4.60 4.42 11.92
C ALA A 25 6.09 4.40 12.30
N ALA A 26 6.96 4.82 11.37
CA ALA A 26 8.39 4.88 11.61
C ALA A 26 8.92 6.31 11.40
N PRO A 27 9.60 6.92 12.40
CA PRO A 27 10.23 8.22 12.22
C PRO A 27 11.37 8.13 11.19
N ASN A 28 11.54 9.21 10.41
CA ASN A 28 12.58 9.32 9.37
C ASN A 28 12.45 8.35 8.18
N VAL A 29 11.31 7.72 8.00
CA VAL A 29 10.98 6.99 6.79
C VAL A 29 10.11 7.90 5.92
N ILE A 30 10.60 8.19 4.72
CA ILE A 30 9.87 9.01 3.75
C ILE A 30 9.21 8.06 2.76
N ILE A 31 7.89 8.03 2.80
CA ILE A 31 7.07 7.25 1.88
C ILE A 31 6.35 8.23 0.97
N GLN A 32 6.65 8.17 -0.32
CA GLN A 32 6.00 8.97 -1.33
C GLN A 32 5.20 8.06 -2.26
N GLN A 33 3.91 8.16 -2.18
CA GLN A 33 3.00 7.51 -3.11
C GLN A 33 2.87 8.39 -4.37
N ARG A 34 3.12 7.82 -5.55
CA ARG A 34 3.06 8.55 -6.81
C ARG A 34 1.63 8.73 -7.32
N ASN A 35 0.76 7.79 -7.03
CA ASN A 35 -0.65 7.82 -7.41
C ASN A 35 -1.50 7.10 -6.36
N HIS A 36 -2.81 7.25 -6.44
CA HIS A 36 -3.78 6.59 -5.57
C HIS A 36 -4.43 5.37 -6.23
N ASN A 37 -3.82 4.84 -7.29
CA ASN A 37 -4.29 3.61 -7.91
C ASN A 37 -3.86 2.40 -7.05
N PRO A 38 -4.78 1.65 -6.45
CA PRO A 38 -4.44 0.49 -5.63
C PRO A 38 -3.66 -0.59 -6.40
N ASN A 39 -3.84 -0.67 -7.71
CA ASN A 39 -3.16 -1.64 -8.58
C ASN A 39 -1.77 -1.16 -9.05
N ASP A 40 -1.46 0.13 -8.98
CA ASP A 40 -0.12 0.66 -9.31
C ASP A 40 0.62 1.08 -8.04
N ASN A 41 1.23 0.10 -7.40
CA ASN A 41 1.90 0.24 -6.11
C ASN A 41 3.34 0.79 -6.21
N LYS A 42 3.65 1.61 -7.21
CA LYS A 42 4.96 2.27 -7.32
C LYS A 42 5.10 3.34 -6.24
N THR A 43 5.44 2.88 -5.06
CA THR A 43 5.70 3.71 -3.89
C THR A 43 7.20 3.89 -3.72
N ASN A 44 7.68 5.12 -3.65
CA ASN A 44 9.05 5.40 -3.30
C ASN A 44 9.21 5.28 -1.79
N PHE A 45 10.04 4.33 -1.38
CA PHE A 45 10.38 4.08 0.02
C PHE A 45 11.82 4.51 0.26
N ASN A 46 12.03 5.58 1.02
CA ASN A 46 13.36 6.11 1.33
C ASN A 46 13.58 6.16 2.84
N ILE A 47 14.72 5.64 3.31
CA ILE A 47 15.07 5.63 4.74
C ILE A 47 15.98 6.81 5.09
N ARG A 48 16.87 7.22 4.19
CA ARG A 48 17.90 8.24 4.43
C ARG A 48 17.79 9.45 3.51
N GLY A 49 16.69 9.61 2.82
CA GLY A 49 16.56 10.60 1.75
C GLY A 49 17.16 10.10 0.42
N ILE A 50 17.29 11.00 -0.53
CA ILE A 50 17.80 10.70 -1.86
C ILE A 50 19.32 10.81 -1.82
N SER A 51 20.03 9.69 -1.90
CA SER A 51 21.50 9.62 -1.88
C SER A 51 22.11 9.41 -3.26
N THR A 52 21.34 8.88 -4.21
CA THR A 52 21.78 8.60 -5.59
C THR A 52 20.72 9.03 -6.61
N LEU A 53 21.16 9.26 -7.85
CA LEU A 53 20.25 9.57 -8.97
C LEU A 53 19.50 8.35 -9.51
N ASN A 54 19.95 7.14 -9.18
CA ASN A 54 19.39 5.90 -9.73
C ASN A 54 18.31 5.32 -8.80
N ASP A 55 18.68 4.37 -7.94
CA ASP A 55 17.76 3.68 -7.04
C ASP A 55 18.14 3.95 -5.58
N ASN A 56 17.20 4.48 -4.82
CA ASN A 56 17.34 4.77 -3.39
C ASN A 56 16.51 3.80 -2.52
N SER A 57 15.95 2.75 -3.12
CA SER A 57 15.16 1.76 -2.40
C SER A 57 16.00 1.01 -1.38
N PRO A 58 15.47 0.77 -0.18
CA PRO A 58 16.16 -0.05 0.82
C PRO A 58 16.17 -1.51 0.43
N LEU A 59 17.04 -2.29 1.06
CA LEU A 59 17.01 -3.73 0.98
C LEU A 59 15.89 -4.29 1.88
N PHE A 60 15.01 -5.12 1.32
CA PHE A 60 13.99 -5.82 2.09
C PHE A 60 14.47 -7.23 2.46
N VAL A 61 14.25 -7.61 3.72
CA VAL A 61 14.59 -8.94 4.23
C VAL A 61 13.38 -9.49 4.99
N ILE A 62 12.80 -10.58 4.50
CA ILE A 62 11.61 -11.20 5.08
C ILE A 62 12.03 -12.55 5.69
N ASP A 63 11.89 -12.70 6.99
CA ASP A 63 12.30 -13.91 7.75
C ASP A 63 13.74 -14.37 7.45
N GLY A 64 14.65 -13.43 7.17
CA GLY A 64 16.05 -13.69 6.86
C GLY A 64 16.37 -13.88 5.38
N LEU A 65 15.38 -13.87 4.50
CA LEU A 65 15.55 -13.96 3.05
C LEU A 65 15.42 -12.60 2.38
N VAL A 66 16.33 -12.29 1.45
CA VAL A 66 16.26 -11.06 0.66
C VAL A 66 15.08 -11.13 -0.29
N ALA A 67 14.27 -10.09 -0.28
CA ALA A 67 13.08 -9.93 -1.11
C ALA A 67 13.12 -8.59 -1.87
N ASP A 68 12.30 -8.45 -2.89
CA ASP A 68 12.08 -7.20 -3.58
C ASP A 68 10.98 -6.34 -2.90
N GLY A 69 10.88 -5.07 -3.30
CA GLY A 69 9.88 -4.15 -2.76
C GLY A 69 8.45 -4.53 -3.11
N GLU A 70 8.24 -5.21 -4.22
CA GLU A 70 6.91 -5.68 -4.64
C GLU A 70 6.43 -6.81 -3.73
N SER A 71 7.27 -7.80 -3.48
CA SER A 71 6.98 -8.88 -2.52
C SER A 71 6.71 -8.35 -1.12
N PHE A 72 7.48 -7.34 -0.67
CA PHE A 72 7.22 -6.66 0.59
C PHE A 72 5.85 -5.98 0.62
N ASN A 73 5.48 -5.24 -0.43
CA ASN A 73 4.21 -4.52 -0.50
C ASN A 73 2.98 -5.43 -0.48
N LYS A 74 3.12 -6.64 -1.00
CA LYS A 74 2.04 -7.64 -1.07
C LYS A 74 1.86 -8.44 0.23
N LEU A 75 2.72 -8.27 1.24
CA LEU A 75 2.57 -8.95 2.52
C LEU A 75 1.27 -8.54 3.21
N ASN A 76 0.63 -9.50 3.88
CA ASN A 76 -0.51 -9.20 4.73
C ASN A 76 -0.02 -8.61 6.07
N PRO A 77 -0.44 -7.38 6.44
CA PRO A 77 -0.08 -6.79 7.74
C PRO A 77 -0.41 -7.68 8.94
N MET A 78 -1.47 -8.48 8.85
CA MET A 78 -1.90 -9.37 9.94
C MET A 78 -0.94 -10.55 10.19
N ASP A 79 -0.06 -10.86 9.23
CA ASP A 79 0.96 -11.92 9.37
C ASP A 79 2.28 -11.39 9.96
N ILE A 80 2.42 -10.10 10.13
CA ILE A 80 3.65 -9.46 10.61
C ILE A 80 3.70 -9.48 12.14
N GLU A 81 4.85 -9.84 12.71
CA GLU A 81 5.14 -9.70 14.13
C GLU A 81 5.81 -8.36 14.44
N ASN A 82 6.84 -8.04 13.68
CA ASN A 82 7.50 -6.74 13.76
C ASN A 82 8.25 -6.40 12.47
N ILE A 83 8.51 -5.10 12.28
CA ILE A 83 9.37 -4.58 11.23
C ILE A 83 10.47 -3.76 11.89
N SER A 84 11.71 -4.08 11.57
CA SER A 84 12.90 -3.35 12.05
C SER A 84 13.55 -2.63 10.89
N ILE A 85 13.75 -1.33 11.04
CA ILE A 85 14.37 -0.48 10.03
C ILE A 85 15.79 -0.15 10.49
N LEU A 86 16.78 -0.72 9.78
CA LEU A 86 18.20 -0.54 10.05
C LEU A 86 18.72 0.61 9.20
N LYS A 87 19.10 1.69 9.88
CA LYS A 87 19.56 2.92 9.22
C LYS A 87 21.09 3.04 9.21
N ASP A 88 21.77 2.47 10.19
CA ASP A 88 23.20 2.63 10.33
C ASP A 88 23.99 1.60 9.53
N ALA A 89 25.08 2.05 8.95
CA ALA A 89 25.97 1.18 8.18
C ALA A 89 26.51 0.01 9.02
N GLY A 90 26.75 0.19 10.31
CA GLY A 90 27.21 -0.87 11.22
C GLY A 90 26.19 -1.97 11.42
N THR A 91 24.91 -1.64 11.62
CA THR A 91 23.83 -2.63 11.78
C THR A 91 23.41 -3.26 10.47
N ALA A 92 23.57 -2.54 9.37
CA ALA A 92 23.24 -3.01 8.02
C ALA A 92 24.37 -3.82 7.36
N ALA A 93 25.61 -3.74 7.90
CA ALA A 93 26.81 -4.37 7.32
C ALA A 93 26.69 -5.89 7.10
N ILE A 94 25.90 -6.58 7.93
CA ILE A 94 25.67 -8.03 7.79
C ILE A 94 24.94 -8.39 6.48
N TYR A 95 24.31 -7.41 5.83
CA TYR A 95 23.58 -7.59 4.56
C TYR A 95 24.40 -7.15 3.32
N GLY A 96 25.67 -6.78 3.52
CA GLY A 96 26.63 -6.45 2.46
C GLY A 96 26.38 -5.09 1.81
N SER A 97 26.97 -4.86 0.64
CA SER A 97 26.94 -3.58 -0.09
C SER A 97 25.54 -3.12 -0.52
N ARG A 98 24.60 -4.03 -0.67
CA ARG A 98 23.20 -3.71 -1.03
C ARG A 98 22.44 -2.99 0.08
N SER A 99 22.99 -2.92 1.27
CA SER A 99 22.38 -2.26 2.44
C SER A 99 22.70 -0.76 2.57
N SER A 100 23.38 -0.15 1.59
CA SER A 100 23.79 1.26 1.62
C SER A 100 22.62 2.24 1.82
N ASN A 101 21.45 1.93 1.27
CA ASN A 101 20.22 2.71 1.38
C ASN A 101 19.36 2.36 2.62
N GLY A 102 19.90 1.51 3.52
CA GLY A 102 19.20 0.96 4.68
C GLY A 102 18.58 -0.41 4.41
N VAL A 103 18.13 -1.06 5.48
CA VAL A 103 17.53 -2.39 5.42
C VAL A 103 16.21 -2.40 6.19
N VAL A 104 15.17 -2.94 5.58
CA VAL A 104 13.87 -3.21 6.21
C VAL A 104 13.80 -4.70 6.50
N VAL A 105 13.89 -5.07 7.78
CA VAL A 105 13.81 -6.46 8.23
C VAL A 105 12.41 -6.74 8.74
N VAL A 106 11.72 -7.62 8.06
CA VAL A 106 10.37 -8.09 8.42
C VAL A 106 10.46 -9.42 9.12
N THR A 107 9.90 -9.50 10.30
CA THR A 107 9.73 -10.75 11.04
C THR A 107 8.24 -11.09 11.04
N THR A 108 7.91 -12.27 10.55
CA THR A 108 6.53 -12.73 10.50
C THR A 108 6.17 -13.54 11.76
N LYS A 109 4.87 -13.57 12.09
CA LYS A 109 4.35 -14.34 13.23
C LYS A 109 4.68 -15.81 13.10
N LYS A 110 5.03 -16.46 14.22
CA LYS A 110 5.37 -17.89 14.31
C LYS A 110 4.56 -18.56 15.41
N GLY A 111 4.42 -19.86 15.33
CA GLY A 111 3.89 -20.64 16.42
C GLY A 111 4.80 -20.58 17.66
N LYS A 112 4.24 -20.79 18.83
CA LYS A 112 5.00 -20.85 20.10
C LYS A 112 5.09 -22.29 20.60
N LYS A 113 6.23 -22.64 21.20
CA LYS A 113 6.43 -23.96 21.84
C LYS A 113 5.42 -24.16 22.97
N ASN A 114 5.01 -25.41 23.18
CA ASN A 114 4.07 -25.81 24.23
C ASN A 114 2.74 -25.04 24.21
N GLN A 115 2.31 -24.57 23.04
CA GLN A 115 1.08 -23.88 22.86
C GLN A 115 0.03 -24.78 22.22
N ARG A 116 -1.16 -24.86 22.85
CA ARG A 116 -2.31 -25.51 22.24
C ARG A 116 -2.67 -24.78 20.92
N PRO A 117 -3.28 -25.50 19.97
CA PRO A 117 -3.74 -24.86 18.74
C PRO A 117 -4.64 -23.65 19.03
N VAL A 118 -4.26 -22.50 18.49
CA VAL A 118 -5.05 -21.26 18.58
C VAL A 118 -5.50 -20.91 17.17
N VAL A 119 -6.80 -20.82 16.99
CA VAL A 119 -7.43 -20.34 15.76
C VAL A 119 -7.79 -18.88 15.95
N ARG A 120 -7.36 -18.03 15.03
CA ARG A 120 -7.71 -16.61 15.01
C ARG A 120 -8.35 -16.28 13.67
N LEU A 121 -9.54 -15.73 13.72
CA LEU A 121 -10.24 -15.14 12.59
C LEU A 121 -10.34 -13.64 12.81
N SER A 122 -9.93 -12.87 11.83
CA SER A 122 -10.10 -11.41 11.80
C SER A 122 -10.68 -10.97 10.48
N GLY A 123 -11.50 -9.92 10.52
CA GLY A 123 -12.11 -9.34 9.35
C GLY A 123 -12.29 -7.84 9.51
N MET A 124 -12.15 -7.13 8.41
CA MET A 124 -12.36 -5.69 8.32
C MET A 124 -13.12 -5.38 7.04
N ILE A 125 -14.11 -4.52 7.15
CA ILE A 125 -14.84 -3.95 6.02
C ILE A 125 -14.79 -2.44 6.19
N GLY A 126 -14.46 -1.74 5.12
CA GLY A 126 -14.38 -0.28 5.09
C GLY A 126 -14.88 0.29 3.77
N TRP A 127 -15.11 1.58 3.77
CA TRP A 127 -15.46 2.33 2.57
C TRP A 127 -14.45 3.45 2.41
N GLU A 128 -13.85 3.54 1.24
CA GLU A 128 -12.94 4.59 0.85
C GLU A 128 -13.70 5.62 0.02
N ASN A 129 -13.78 6.83 0.54
CA ASN A 129 -14.39 7.96 -0.16
C ASN A 129 -13.29 8.89 -0.64
N PRO A 130 -13.15 9.12 -1.96
CA PRO A 130 -12.15 10.05 -2.48
C PRO A 130 -12.40 11.47 -1.95
N ASP A 131 -11.37 12.08 -1.38
CA ASP A 131 -11.41 13.47 -0.94
C ASP A 131 -10.63 14.35 -1.93
N ILE A 132 -11.33 15.27 -2.58
CA ILE A 132 -10.75 16.18 -3.57
C ILE A 132 -10.37 17.46 -2.87
N LEU A 133 -9.07 17.65 -2.64
CA LEU A 133 -8.50 18.77 -1.86
C LEU A 133 -8.62 20.14 -2.51
N PHE A 134 -9.17 20.26 -3.71
CA PHE A 134 -9.35 21.53 -4.40
C PHE A 134 -10.76 21.64 -4.97
N SER A 135 -11.31 22.85 -4.93
CA SER A 135 -12.59 23.14 -5.57
C SER A 135 -12.35 23.75 -6.94
N PRO A 136 -12.98 23.24 -7.99
CA PRO A 136 -12.90 23.84 -9.31
C PRO A 136 -13.61 25.18 -9.31
N VAL A 137 -13.19 26.05 -10.20
CA VAL A 137 -13.97 27.26 -10.54
C VAL A 137 -15.10 26.89 -11.48
N ALA A 138 -16.23 27.61 -11.40
CA ALA A 138 -17.34 27.44 -12.33
C ALA A 138 -16.89 27.68 -13.78
N GLY A 139 -17.56 27.07 -14.74
CA GLY A 139 -17.23 27.17 -16.17
C GLY A 139 -17.13 28.60 -16.68
N TYR A 140 -18.04 29.50 -16.28
CA TYR A 140 -17.98 30.90 -16.65
C TYR A 140 -16.77 31.63 -16.05
N GLN A 141 -16.33 31.26 -14.84
CA GLN A 141 -15.14 31.83 -14.23
C GLN A 141 -13.88 31.36 -14.97
N ASN A 142 -13.83 30.07 -15.32
CA ASN A 142 -12.73 29.50 -16.13
C ASN A 142 -12.65 30.20 -17.50
N ALA A 143 -13.78 30.37 -18.21
CA ALA A 143 -13.84 31.06 -19.48
C ALA A 143 -13.38 32.53 -19.39
N THR A 144 -13.77 33.22 -18.31
CA THR A 144 -13.32 34.58 -18.03
C THR A 144 -11.82 34.67 -17.79
N LEU A 145 -11.27 33.78 -16.94
CA LEU A 145 -9.84 33.72 -16.64
C LEU A 145 -9.02 33.37 -17.89
N ARG A 146 -9.52 32.46 -18.73
CA ARG A 146 -8.87 32.14 -20.00
C ARG A 146 -8.84 33.33 -20.96
N ASN A 147 -9.95 34.05 -21.09
CA ASN A 147 -9.97 35.27 -21.92
C ASN A 147 -8.99 36.31 -21.41
N LEU A 148 -8.90 36.50 -20.09
CA LEU A 148 -7.92 37.40 -19.47
C LEU A 148 -6.49 36.98 -19.80
N ALA A 149 -6.18 35.68 -19.71
CA ALA A 149 -4.86 35.15 -20.04
C ALA A 149 -4.52 35.38 -21.53
N GLU A 150 -5.45 35.09 -22.43
CA GLU A 150 -5.26 35.32 -23.88
C GLU A 150 -5.03 36.82 -24.19
N THR A 151 -5.85 37.67 -23.59
CA THR A 151 -5.71 39.15 -23.80
C THR A 151 -4.35 39.63 -23.26
N ASN A 152 -3.91 39.16 -22.10
CA ASN A 152 -2.61 39.53 -21.55
C ASN A 152 -1.43 39.01 -22.40
N ALA A 153 -1.63 37.91 -23.14
CA ALA A 153 -0.67 37.39 -24.10
C ALA A 153 -0.73 38.10 -25.47
N GLY A 154 -1.62 39.08 -25.66
CA GLY A 154 -1.79 39.78 -26.92
C GLY A 154 -2.67 39.05 -27.94
N ASN A 155 -3.38 37.99 -27.53
CA ASN A 155 -4.26 37.19 -28.36
C ASN A 155 -5.71 37.68 -28.26
N ALA A 156 -6.56 37.29 -29.23
CA ALA A 156 -7.99 37.52 -29.14
C ALA A 156 -8.64 36.64 -28.06
N PRO A 157 -9.70 37.14 -27.37
CA PRO A 157 -10.46 36.33 -26.42
C PRO A 157 -10.99 35.04 -27.05
N LYS A 158 -10.90 33.94 -26.34
CA LYS A 158 -11.35 32.62 -26.80
C LYS A 158 -12.85 32.41 -26.70
N TYR A 159 -13.49 33.03 -25.72
CA TYR A 159 -14.92 32.94 -25.45
C TYR A 159 -15.60 34.30 -25.68
N THR A 160 -16.75 34.27 -26.32
CA THR A 160 -17.56 35.49 -26.49
C THR A 160 -18.28 35.86 -25.19
N PRO A 161 -18.70 37.15 -25.02
CA PRO A 161 -19.48 37.56 -23.85
C PRO A 161 -20.79 36.76 -23.70
N ASP A 162 -21.42 36.37 -24.81
CA ASP A 162 -22.66 35.58 -24.80
C ASP A 162 -22.43 34.15 -24.32
N GLN A 163 -21.32 33.50 -24.72
CA GLN A 163 -20.92 32.20 -24.21
C GLN A 163 -20.63 32.22 -22.70
N ILE A 164 -19.97 33.29 -22.21
CA ILE A 164 -19.70 33.42 -20.78
C ILE A 164 -20.99 33.63 -20.00
N ARG A 165 -21.94 34.41 -20.56
CA ARG A 165 -23.25 34.65 -19.94
C ARG A 165 -24.10 33.39 -19.90
N ASP A 166 -24.08 32.59 -20.97
CA ASP A 166 -24.75 31.30 -21.03
C ASP A 166 -24.19 30.30 -20.00
N LEU A 167 -22.85 30.14 -19.89
CA LEU A 167 -22.21 29.38 -18.86
C LEU A 167 -22.58 29.83 -17.43
N ALA A 168 -22.69 31.15 -17.21
CA ALA A 168 -23.11 31.71 -15.92
C ALA A 168 -24.58 31.41 -15.58
N ALA A 169 -25.45 31.38 -16.60
CA ALA A 169 -26.86 31.04 -16.41
C ALA A 169 -27.08 29.56 -16.04
N HIS A 170 -26.24 28.65 -16.56
CA HIS A 170 -26.32 27.21 -16.37
C HIS A 170 -25.31 26.66 -15.32
N GLN A 171 -24.71 27.51 -14.51
CA GLN A 171 -23.68 27.10 -13.54
C GLN A 171 -24.15 26.03 -12.54
N ASN A 172 -25.43 25.96 -12.23
CA ASN A 172 -26.01 24.95 -11.33
C ASN A 172 -26.24 23.60 -12.01
N GLU A 173 -26.14 23.55 -13.33
CA GLU A 173 -26.25 22.32 -14.13
C GLU A 173 -24.87 21.73 -14.43
N GLU A 174 -23.79 22.43 -14.12
CA GLU A 174 -22.44 21.99 -14.27
C GLU A 174 -22.19 20.86 -13.23
N SER A 175 -22.01 19.65 -13.72
CA SER A 175 -21.48 18.57 -12.90
C SER A 175 -19.96 18.49 -13.10
N TRP A 176 -19.25 18.44 -11.99
CA TRP A 176 -17.83 18.37 -12.08
C TRP A 176 -17.36 16.99 -12.55
N PHE A 177 -16.31 16.96 -13.38
CA PHE A 177 -15.75 15.75 -13.95
C PHE A 177 -15.46 14.66 -12.88
N PHE A 178 -14.88 15.06 -11.74
CA PHE A 178 -14.56 14.12 -10.68
C PHE A 178 -15.80 13.52 -9.99
N ASP A 179 -16.90 14.25 -9.90
CA ASP A 179 -18.17 13.75 -9.34
C ASP A 179 -18.79 12.68 -10.22
N GLN A 180 -18.49 12.72 -11.54
CA GLN A 180 -18.98 11.74 -12.50
C GLN A 180 -18.13 10.50 -12.57
N ILE A 181 -16.82 10.60 -12.36
CA ILE A 181 -15.87 9.51 -12.56
C ILE A 181 -15.42 8.85 -11.26
N MET A 182 -15.64 9.48 -10.10
CA MET A 182 -15.27 8.92 -8.81
C MET A 182 -16.47 8.38 -8.04
N ARG A 183 -16.24 7.30 -7.33
CA ARG A 183 -17.24 6.67 -6.45
C ARG A 183 -16.60 6.25 -5.13
N THR A 184 -17.42 6.09 -4.12
CA THR A 184 -17.02 5.39 -2.90
C THR A 184 -16.75 3.92 -3.24
N ALA A 185 -15.59 3.42 -2.84
CA ALA A 185 -15.16 2.05 -3.06
C ALA A 185 -15.23 1.24 -1.75
N MET A 186 -15.64 -0.01 -1.84
CA MET A 186 -15.61 -0.93 -0.71
C MET A 186 -14.26 -1.61 -0.62
N GLN A 187 -13.80 -1.80 0.62
CA GLN A 187 -12.59 -2.52 0.95
C GLN A 187 -12.89 -3.62 1.96
N GLN A 188 -12.36 -4.81 1.72
CA GLN A 188 -12.54 -5.97 2.58
C GLN A 188 -11.19 -6.64 2.84
N ASN A 189 -10.95 -7.05 4.08
CA ASN A 189 -9.76 -7.81 4.47
C ASN A 189 -10.17 -8.89 5.47
N TYR A 190 -9.94 -10.16 5.12
CA TYR A 190 -10.21 -11.29 5.99
C TYR A 190 -8.91 -12.10 6.18
N ASN A 191 -8.66 -12.50 7.41
CA ASN A 191 -7.52 -13.33 7.72
C ASN A 191 -7.93 -14.45 8.70
N LEU A 192 -7.57 -15.68 8.33
CA LEU A 192 -7.71 -16.86 9.16
C LEU A 192 -6.30 -17.41 9.46
N SER A 193 -5.97 -17.60 10.72
CA SER A 193 -4.70 -18.20 11.10
C SER A 193 -4.87 -19.26 12.17
N VAL A 194 -4.02 -20.28 12.08
CA VAL A 194 -3.90 -21.35 13.06
C VAL A 194 -2.45 -21.45 13.48
N SER A 195 -2.18 -21.37 14.78
CA SER A 195 -0.83 -21.47 15.32
C SER A 195 -0.81 -22.35 16.56
N GLY A 196 0.32 -23.03 16.77
CA GLY A 196 0.51 -23.88 17.93
C GLY A 196 1.91 -24.45 17.95
N GLY A 197 2.15 -25.36 18.89
CA GLY A 197 3.41 -26.08 18.95
C GLY A 197 3.50 -27.04 20.12
N SER A 198 4.35 -28.04 19.92
CA SER A 198 4.81 -28.97 20.95
C SER A 198 6.10 -28.47 21.60
N GLU A 199 6.73 -29.29 22.39
CA GLU A 199 8.05 -29.03 22.98
C GLU A 199 9.13 -28.82 21.91
N HIS A 200 9.07 -29.60 20.82
CA HIS A 200 10.11 -29.67 19.78
C HIS A 200 9.69 -29.00 18.45
N SER A 201 8.41 -28.74 18.25
CA SER A 201 7.90 -28.25 16.99
C SER A 201 6.95 -27.10 17.18
N THR A 202 7.01 -26.12 16.27
CA THR A 202 6.05 -25.01 16.20
C THR A 202 5.52 -24.88 14.79
N TYR A 203 4.27 -24.48 14.65
CA TYR A 203 3.64 -24.26 13.36
C TYR A 203 2.76 -23.02 13.37
N MET A 204 2.66 -22.40 12.22
CA MET A 204 1.69 -21.36 11.93
C MET A 204 1.27 -21.47 10.46
N ILE A 205 -0.03 -21.44 10.23
CA ILE A 205 -0.64 -21.41 8.90
C ILE A 205 -1.58 -20.21 8.90
N SER A 206 -1.52 -19.37 7.87
CA SER A 206 -2.44 -18.28 7.67
C SER A 206 -2.94 -18.23 6.24
N MET A 207 -4.18 -17.77 6.09
CA MET A 207 -4.86 -17.51 4.83
C MET A 207 -5.48 -16.13 4.91
N GLY A 208 -5.19 -15.29 3.92
CA GLY A 208 -5.70 -13.93 3.83
C GLY A 208 -6.43 -13.72 2.51
N TYR A 209 -7.50 -12.96 2.57
CA TYR A 209 -8.21 -12.41 1.41
C TYR A 209 -8.33 -10.91 1.57
N TYR A 210 -7.88 -10.18 0.57
CA TYR A 210 -8.01 -8.74 0.48
C TYR A 210 -8.69 -8.38 -0.83
N ASP A 211 -9.69 -7.52 -0.76
CA ASP A 211 -10.40 -6.99 -1.90
C ASP A 211 -10.65 -5.50 -1.71
N GLN A 212 -10.26 -4.71 -2.70
CA GLN A 212 -10.53 -3.28 -2.78
C GLN A 212 -11.08 -2.96 -4.14
N GLU A 213 -12.28 -2.41 -4.16
CA GLU A 213 -12.90 -1.95 -5.39
C GLU A 213 -12.19 -0.73 -5.97
N SER A 214 -12.43 -0.47 -7.24
CA SER A 214 -11.97 0.75 -7.90
C SER A 214 -12.79 1.96 -7.45
N ASN A 215 -12.12 3.07 -7.16
CA ASN A 215 -12.75 4.37 -6.91
C ASN A 215 -13.21 5.05 -8.20
N TYR A 216 -12.92 4.46 -9.38
CA TYR A 216 -13.31 5.00 -10.67
C TYR A 216 -14.55 4.27 -11.20
N VAL A 217 -15.54 5.04 -11.65
CA VAL A 217 -16.76 4.51 -12.28
C VAL A 217 -16.39 3.91 -13.64
N GLY A 218 -16.93 2.71 -13.90
CA GLY A 218 -16.77 2.04 -15.20
C GLY A 218 -15.39 1.42 -15.45
N ASN A 219 -14.50 1.41 -14.48
CA ASN A 219 -13.19 0.77 -14.62
C ASN A 219 -12.77 -0.02 -13.37
N ASP A 220 -13.15 -1.29 -13.33
CA ASP A 220 -12.81 -2.18 -12.23
C ASP A 220 -11.35 -2.67 -12.24
N SER A 221 -10.59 -2.40 -13.33
CA SER A 221 -9.19 -2.79 -13.45
C SER A 221 -8.26 -2.06 -12.46
N PHE A 222 -8.71 -0.95 -11.87
CA PHE A 222 -7.99 -0.26 -10.80
C PHE A 222 -8.23 -0.86 -9.41
N GLY A 223 -9.15 -1.81 -9.27
CA GLY A 223 -9.34 -2.55 -8.03
C GLY A 223 -8.25 -3.60 -7.83
N VAL A 224 -8.05 -4.01 -6.58
CA VAL A 224 -7.06 -5.03 -6.19
C VAL A 224 -7.77 -6.18 -5.50
N GLN A 225 -7.46 -7.40 -5.95
CA GLN A 225 -7.88 -8.61 -5.28
C GLN A 225 -6.64 -9.45 -4.98
N ARG A 226 -6.46 -9.86 -3.72
CA ARG A 226 -5.25 -10.57 -3.29
C ARG A 226 -5.60 -11.74 -2.39
N TYR A 227 -4.98 -12.87 -2.68
CA TYR A 227 -5.02 -14.07 -1.85
C TYR A 227 -3.63 -14.31 -1.28
N ASN A 228 -3.53 -14.42 0.03
CA ASN A 228 -2.29 -14.71 0.73
C ASN A 228 -2.40 -16.08 1.38
N PHE A 229 -1.41 -16.91 1.17
CA PHE A 229 -1.23 -18.15 1.91
C PHE A 229 0.17 -18.19 2.50
N ARG A 230 0.26 -18.49 3.78
CA ARG A 230 1.53 -18.59 4.46
C ARG A 230 1.56 -19.80 5.38
N THR A 231 2.67 -20.51 5.40
CA THR A 231 2.96 -21.54 6.38
C THR A 231 4.35 -21.37 6.94
N SER A 232 4.49 -21.59 8.24
CA SER A 232 5.78 -21.61 8.93
C SER A 232 5.80 -22.82 9.86
N LEU A 233 6.78 -23.68 9.66
CA LEU A 233 7.03 -24.87 10.46
C LEU A 233 8.45 -24.81 10.96
N SER A 234 8.67 -25.03 12.25
CA SER A 234 10.00 -25.19 12.82
C SER A 234 10.01 -26.41 13.74
N THR A 235 11.00 -27.29 13.56
CA THR A 235 11.16 -28.50 14.35
C THR A 235 12.60 -28.65 14.80
N GLU A 236 12.80 -29.12 16.02
CA GLU A 236 14.11 -29.42 16.62
C GLU A 236 14.27 -30.92 16.70
N LEU A 237 15.30 -31.43 16.02
CA LEU A 237 15.68 -32.87 15.98
C LEU A 237 17.06 -33.00 16.61
N GLY A 238 17.11 -33.18 17.93
CA GLY A 238 18.36 -33.21 18.67
C GLY A 238 19.15 -31.91 18.55
N ARG A 239 20.28 -31.94 17.84
CA ARG A 239 21.13 -30.76 17.61
C ARG A 239 20.74 -29.97 16.35
N PHE A 240 19.82 -30.48 15.55
CA PHE A 240 19.42 -29.88 14.29
C PHE A 240 18.10 -29.10 14.48
N LYS A 241 18.05 -27.93 13.89
CA LYS A 241 16.82 -27.12 13.77
C LYS A 241 16.46 -27.01 12.31
N LEU A 242 15.30 -27.55 11.93
CA LEU A 242 14.71 -27.42 10.61
C LEU A 242 13.64 -26.34 10.66
N THR A 243 13.74 -25.37 9.76
CA THR A 243 12.72 -24.34 9.62
C THR A 243 12.28 -24.28 8.16
N LEU A 244 11.00 -24.44 7.93
CA LEU A 244 10.34 -24.24 6.63
C LEU A 244 9.44 -23.01 6.72
N SER A 245 9.61 -22.07 5.82
CA SER A 245 8.70 -20.93 5.64
C SER A 245 8.31 -20.84 4.18
N LEU A 246 7.02 -20.78 3.92
CA LEU A 246 6.45 -20.58 2.59
C LEU A 246 5.50 -19.41 2.65
N ILE A 247 5.66 -18.47 1.70
CA ILE A 247 4.75 -17.35 1.48
C ILE A 247 4.33 -17.43 0.03
N HIS A 248 3.04 -17.56 -0.21
CA HIS A 248 2.46 -17.52 -1.55
C HIS A 248 1.43 -16.40 -1.61
N ILE A 249 1.59 -15.53 -2.59
CA ILE A 249 0.72 -14.38 -2.81
C ILE A 249 0.23 -14.43 -4.25
N SER A 250 -1.07 -14.38 -4.45
CA SER A 250 -1.70 -14.34 -5.77
C SER A 250 -2.54 -13.08 -5.89
N GLU A 251 -2.27 -12.30 -6.92
CA GLU A 251 -3.05 -11.13 -7.33
C GLU A 251 -3.59 -11.39 -8.74
N PRO A 252 -4.78 -11.97 -8.88
CA PRO A 252 -5.38 -12.13 -10.21
C PRO A 252 -5.68 -10.74 -10.79
N THR A 253 -5.19 -10.50 -12.01
CA THR A 253 -5.48 -9.26 -12.75
C THR A 253 -6.98 -9.21 -13.02
N ARG A 254 -7.66 -8.18 -12.55
CA ARG A 254 -9.03 -7.89 -13.00
C ARG A 254 -8.93 -7.36 -14.44
N GLN A 255 -9.18 -8.22 -15.42
CA GLN A 255 -9.36 -7.76 -16.79
C GLN A 255 -10.67 -6.99 -16.86
N ALA A 256 -10.62 -5.75 -17.36
CA ALA A 256 -11.82 -5.06 -17.80
C ALA A 256 -12.43 -5.88 -18.93
N GLU A 257 -13.60 -6.47 -18.71
CA GLU A 257 -14.41 -6.98 -19.82
C GLU A 257 -14.85 -5.75 -20.61
N ILE A 258 -14.23 -5.55 -21.76
CA ILE A 258 -14.66 -4.55 -22.74
C ILE A 258 -15.88 -5.20 -23.41
N SER A 259 -17.06 -4.88 -22.93
CA SER A 259 -18.35 -5.16 -23.58
C SER A 259 -18.77 -3.96 -24.40
#